data_950ef7d8ad4716370fe3e4ea4c18ca0e
#
_entry.id   950ef7d8ad4716370fe3e4ea4c18ca0e
#
_cell.length_a   1.000
_cell.length_b   1.000
_cell.length_c   1.000
_cell.angle_alpha   90.00
_cell.angle_beta   90.00
_cell.angle_gamma   90.00
#
_symmetry.space_group_name_H-M   'P 1'
#
loop_
_entity.id
_entity.type
_entity.pdbx_description
1 polymer ?
#
loop_
_entity_poly.entity_id
_entity_poly.type
_entity_poly.pdbx_seq_one_letter_code
_entity_poly.pdbx_strand_id
1 'polypeptide(L)'
;MLTTSARAAVPPKAILFDLDDTLWPIAPVIAAAETLLHDWLAQHAPKVAQQFSIDALRRHRLDMLNQQPHFHGNLIELRRAGLLTAFEAAGENPALVDEAVKQFLVARNRVIPYDDVLPGLAWMQQRLLVGSISNGNADLEIIGLAQHFRVSIAASEFGVAKPHASIFLAGCTALGVAPHEAVYVGDDLYFDVTGAQGAGMRAVWMNRKGSDAHLAAGVQPDAICANFDELLLWLQGQLED
;
A
#
# COMPACT_ATOMS: atom_id res chain seq x y z
N MET A 1 33.02 12.71 -26.91
CA MET A 1 32.82 12.21 -25.51
C MET A 1 32.03 13.28 -24.79
N LEU A 2 30.72 13.09 -24.70
CA LEU A 2 29.86 13.96 -23.89
C LEU A 2 29.90 13.41 -22.46
N THR A 3 30.62 14.10 -21.59
CA THR A 3 30.57 13.86 -20.15
C THR A 3 29.16 14.22 -19.66
N THR A 4 28.33 13.23 -19.38
CA THR A 4 27.08 13.40 -18.61
C THR A 4 27.52 13.90 -17.25
N SER A 5 27.40 15.21 -17.03
CA SER A 5 27.52 15.79 -15.69
C SER A 5 26.42 15.15 -14.83
N ALA A 6 26.79 14.31 -13.90
CA ALA A 6 25.87 13.86 -12.86
C ALA A 6 25.37 15.12 -12.15
N ARG A 7 24.14 15.50 -12.39
CA ARG A 7 23.49 16.61 -11.69
C ARG A 7 23.48 16.21 -10.21
N ALA A 8 24.12 17.01 -9.35
CA ALA A 8 24.10 16.78 -7.91
C ALA A 8 22.63 16.57 -7.48
N ALA A 9 22.38 15.48 -6.79
CA ALA A 9 21.01 15.15 -6.39
C ALA A 9 20.53 16.23 -5.41
N VAL A 10 19.38 16.83 -5.69
CA VAL A 10 18.80 17.85 -4.79
C VAL A 10 18.41 17.16 -3.49
N PRO A 11 18.79 17.70 -2.30
CA PRO A 11 18.38 17.14 -1.04
C PRO A 11 16.86 16.98 -0.96
N PRO A 12 16.34 15.84 -0.45
CA PRO A 12 14.90 15.62 -0.36
C PRO A 12 14.28 16.56 0.68
N LYS A 13 13.09 17.07 0.36
CA LYS A 13 12.24 17.83 1.28
C LYS A 13 11.07 16.99 1.81
N ALA A 14 10.71 15.94 1.09
CA ALA A 14 9.60 15.07 1.44
C ALA A 14 9.95 13.59 1.21
N ILE A 15 9.28 12.74 1.96
CA ILE A 15 9.29 11.30 1.80
C ILE A 15 7.85 10.77 1.85
N LEU A 16 7.50 9.94 0.88
CA LEU A 16 6.19 9.30 0.81
C LEU A 16 6.37 7.78 0.86
N PHE A 17 5.48 7.12 1.56
CA PHE A 17 5.54 5.68 1.80
C PHE A 17 4.34 4.95 1.19
N ASP A 18 4.57 3.77 0.64
CA ASP A 18 3.56 2.74 0.66
C ASP A 18 3.33 2.27 2.10
N LEU A 19 2.25 1.54 2.34
CA LEU A 19 1.84 1.10 3.66
C LEU A 19 2.04 -0.42 3.86
N ASP A 20 1.30 -1.23 3.11
CA ASP A 20 1.25 -2.69 3.24
C ASP A 20 2.59 -3.31 2.78
N ASP A 21 3.14 -4.26 3.52
CA ASP A 21 4.47 -4.88 3.33
C ASP A 21 5.68 -3.90 3.38
N THR A 22 5.43 -2.59 3.42
CA THR A 22 6.43 -1.54 3.65
C THR A 22 6.54 -1.19 5.14
N LEU A 23 5.42 -0.85 5.79
CA LEU A 23 5.38 -0.46 7.21
C LEU A 23 4.99 -1.62 8.14
N TRP A 24 4.24 -2.60 7.65
CA TRP A 24 3.79 -3.79 8.38
C TRP A 24 3.59 -4.97 7.42
N PRO A 25 3.69 -6.22 7.88
CA PRO A 25 3.41 -7.38 7.04
C PRO A 25 1.91 -7.53 6.81
N ILE A 26 1.45 -7.43 5.55
CA ILE A 26 0.02 -7.47 5.23
C ILE A 26 -0.55 -8.89 5.17
N ALA A 27 0.23 -9.89 4.76
CA ALA A 27 -0.28 -11.24 4.55
C ALA A 27 -0.94 -11.87 5.80
N PRO A 28 -0.34 -11.82 7.01
CA PRO A 28 -0.99 -12.35 8.22
C PRO A 28 -2.23 -11.55 8.62
N VAL A 29 -2.25 -10.24 8.36
CA VAL A 29 -3.40 -9.37 8.65
C VAL A 29 -4.60 -9.75 7.78
N ILE A 30 -4.39 -9.92 6.48
CA ILE A 30 -5.44 -10.35 5.55
C ILE A 30 -5.94 -11.75 5.90
N ALA A 31 -5.04 -12.69 6.23
CA ALA A 31 -5.45 -14.04 6.63
C ALA A 31 -6.34 -14.04 7.88
N ALA A 32 -5.97 -13.25 8.90
CA ALA A 32 -6.78 -13.08 10.11
C ALA A 32 -8.12 -12.41 9.82
N ALA A 33 -8.13 -11.37 8.98
CA ALA A 33 -9.36 -10.66 8.61
C ALA A 33 -10.32 -11.54 7.79
N GLU A 34 -9.80 -12.40 6.92
CA GLU A 34 -10.62 -13.37 6.17
C GLU A 34 -11.19 -14.46 7.06
N THR A 35 -10.45 -14.90 8.08
CA THR A 35 -10.95 -15.84 9.08
C THR A 35 -12.08 -15.21 9.88
N LEU A 36 -11.89 -14.00 10.42
CA LEU A 36 -12.93 -13.28 11.17
C LEU A 36 -14.18 -13.01 10.33
N LEU A 37 -14.00 -12.64 9.06
CA LEU A 37 -15.13 -12.50 8.13
C LEU A 37 -15.87 -13.81 7.95
N HIS A 38 -15.16 -14.93 7.74
CA HIS A 38 -15.79 -16.23 7.53
C HIS A 38 -16.53 -16.73 8.79
N ASP A 39 -15.99 -16.48 9.99
CA ASP A 39 -16.66 -16.79 11.26
C ASP A 39 -17.94 -15.95 11.43
N TRP A 40 -17.88 -14.67 11.03
CA TRP A 40 -19.08 -13.82 11.01
C TRP A 40 -20.12 -14.32 10.00
N LEU A 41 -19.70 -14.73 8.79
CA LEU A 41 -20.59 -15.33 7.79
C LEU A 41 -21.24 -16.61 8.31
N ALA A 42 -20.50 -17.46 9.02
CA ALA A 42 -21.07 -18.69 9.62
C ALA A 42 -22.21 -18.41 10.61
N GLN A 43 -22.20 -17.26 11.28
CA GLN A 43 -23.21 -16.84 12.24
C GLN A 43 -24.39 -16.10 11.60
N HIS A 44 -24.16 -15.28 10.55
CA HIS A 44 -25.16 -14.34 10.03
C HIS A 44 -25.65 -14.67 8.61
N ALA A 45 -24.85 -15.44 7.85
CA ALA A 45 -25.15 -15.90 6.50
C ALA A 45 -24.62 -17.34 6.30
N PRO A 46 -25.13 -18.32 7.10
CA PRO A 46 -24.54 -19.66 7.20
C PRO A 46 -24.49 -20.42 5.87
N LYS A 47 -25.40 -20.18 4.95
CA LYS A 47 -25.34 -20.83 3.63
C LYS A 47 -24.15 -20.35 2.79
N VAL A 48 -23.74 -19.07 2.92
CA VAL A 48 -22.52 -18.57 2.27
C VAL A 48 -21.30 -19.30 2.84
N ALA A 49 -21.16 -19.37 4.18
CA ALA A 49 -20.03 -20.03 4.80
C ALA A 49 -19.96 -21.54 4.51
N GLN A 50 -21.11 -22.20 4.36
CA GLN A 50 -21.19 -23.62 4.00
C GLN A 50 -20.80 -23.89 2.53
N GLN A 51 -21.16 -22.98 1.61
CA GLN A 51 -20.91 -23.16 0.17
C GLN A 51 -19.53 -22.66 -0.25
N PHE A 52 -19.01 -21.64 0.42
CA PHE A 52 -17.76 -20.97 0.03
C PHE A 52 -16.75 -20.98 1.18
N SER A 53 -15.68 -21.71 1.01
CA SER A 53 -14.50 -21.59 1.90
C SER A 53 -13.81 -20.24 1.71
N ILE A 54 -12.95 -19.86 2.65
CA ILE A 54 -12.09 -18.66 2.54
C ILE A 54 -11.33 -18.65 1.20
N ASP A 55 -10.73 -19.79 0.82
CA ASP A 55 -9.98 -19.91 -0.43
C ASP A 55 -10.88 -19.80 -1.68
N ALA A 56 -12.13 -20.26 -1.60
CA ALA A 56 -13.07 -20.09 -2.70
C ALA A 56 -13.45 -18.61 -2.88
N LEU A 57 -13.75 -17.90 -1.80
CA LEU A 57 -14.03 -16.46 -1.83
C LEU A 57 -12.81 -15.66 -2.32
N ARG A 58 -11.59 -16.06 -1.91
CA ARG A 58 -10.35 -15.43 -2.37
C ARG A 58 -10.13 -15.63 -3.87
N ARG A 59 -10.24 -16.86 -4.37
CA ARG A 59 -10.13 -17.14 -5.82
C ARG A 59 -11.15 -16.37 -6.63
N HIS A 60 -12.41 -16.36 -6.20
CA HIS A 60 -13.46 -15.61 -6.87
C HIS A 60 -13.12 -14.12 -7.01
N ARG A 61 -12.59 -13.47 -5.94
CA ARG A 61 -12.14 -12.07 -6.02
C ARG A 61 -10.97 -11.87 -6.97
N LEU A 62 -9.99 -12.78 -6.98
CA LEU A 62 -8.86 -12.71 -7.91
C LEU A 62 -9.31 -12.84 -9.36
N ASP A 63 -10.23 -13.75 -9.63
CA ASP A 63 -10.82 -13.92 -10.96
C ASP A 63 -11.56 -12.65 -11.40
N MET A 64 -12.34 -12.04 -10.51
CA MET A 64 -13.03 -10.77 -10.77
C MET A 64 -12.02 -9.64 -11.04
N LEU A 65 -10.96 -9.54 -10.27
CA LEU A 65 -9.91 -8.53 -10.44
C LEU A 65 -9.25 -8.65 -11.82
N ASN A 66 -8.95 -9.87 -12.26
CA ASN A 66 -8.34 -10.15 -13.55
C ASN A 66 -9.28 -9.82 -14.72
N GLN A 67 -10.59 -10.07 -14.55
CA GLN A 67 -11.59 -9.82 -15.59
C GLN A 67 -12.05 -8.36 -15.63
N GLN A 68 -11.93 -7.64 -14.55
CA GLN A 68 -12.47 -6.29 -14.37
C GLN A 68 -11.39 -5.34 -13.81
N PRO A 69 -10.49 -4.81 -14.65
CA PRO A 69 -9.34 -4.02 -14.20
C PRO A 69 -9.67 -2.75 -13.40
N HIS A 70 -10.90 -2.23 -13.49
CA HIS A 70 -11.32 -1.05 -12.73
C HIS A 70 -11.26 -1.28 -11.20
N PHE A 71 -11.30 -2.53 -10.75
CA PHE A 71 -11.17 -2.85 -9.32
C PHE A 71 -9.75 -2.67 -8.76
N HIS A 72 -8.71 -2.55 -9.59
CA HIS A 72 -7.34 -2.35 -9.10
C HIS A 72 -7.18 -1.09 -8.23
N GLY A 73 -8.01 -0.07 -8.45
CA GLY A 73 -8.04 1.14 -7.65
C GLY A 73 -9.05 1.11 -6.49
N ASN A 74 -9.87 0.05 -6.36
CA ASN A 74 -10.92 -0.02 -5.34
C ASN A 74 -11.15 -1.46 -4.83
N LEU A 75 -10.25 -1.93 -3.97
CA LEU A 75 -10.30 -3.28 -3.40
C LEU A 75 -11.47 -3.49 -2.43
N ILE A 76 -12.05 -2.40 -1.87
CA ILE A 76 -13.26 -2.48 -1.04
C ILE A 76 -14.45 -2.88 -1.91
N GLU A 77 -14.63 -2.21 -3.04
CA GLU A 77 -15.73 -2.53 -3.97
C GLU A 77 -15.55 -3.90 -4.60
N LEU A 78 -14.32 -4.32 -4.92
CA LEU A 78 -14.03 -5.69 -5.35
C LEU A 78 -14.51 -6.72 -4.29
N ARG A 79 -14.20 -6.50 -3.01
CA ARG A 79 -14.65 -7.39 -1.95
C ARG A 79 -16.17 -7.41 -1.81
N ARG A 80 -16.78 -6.23 -1.87
CA ARG A 80 -18.22 -6.05 -1.83
C ARG A 80 -18.91 -6.81 -2.97
N ALA A 81 -18.45 -6.64 -4.20
CA ALA A 81 -18.98 -7.33 -5.38
C ALA A 81 -18.81 -8.85 -5.27
N GLY A 82 -17.64 -9.34 -4.83
CA GLY A 82 -17.41 -10.77 -4.63
C GLY A 82 -18.29 -11.38 -3.54
N LEU A 83 -18.53 -10.67 -2.44
CA LEU A 83 -19.47 -11.12 -1.41
C LEU A 83 -20.92 -11.09 -1.92
N LEU A 84 -21.32 -10.04 -2.62
CA LEU A 84 -22.68 -9.95 -3.21
C LEU A 84 -22.99 -11.17 -4.09
N THR A 85 -22.07 -11.51 -5.00
CA THR A 85 -22.21 -12.70 -5.84
C THR A 85 -22.33 -13.99 -5.02
N ALA A 86 -21.54 -14.12 -3.94
CA ALA A 86 -21.60 -15.30 -3.06
C ALA A 86 -22.93 -15.37 -2.28
N PHE A 87 -23.45 -14.25 -1.79
CA PHE A 87 -24.74 -14.17 -1.11
C PHE A 87 -25.90 -14.53 -2.03
N GLU A 88 -25.92 -13.99 -3.24
CA GLU A 88 -26.91 -14.31 -4.27
C GLU A 88 -26.89 -15.80 -4.63
N ALA A 89 -25.71 -16.36 -4.88
CA ALA A 89 -25.55 -17.77 -5.20
C ALA A 89 -25.99 -18.72 -4.07
N ALA A 90 -25.76 -18.31 -2.81
CA ALA A 90 -26.19 -19.08 -1.64
C ALA A 90 -27.68 -18.89 -1.27
N GLY A 91 -28.38 -17.93 -1.88
CA GLY A 91 -29.74 -17.56 -1.51
C GLY A 91 -29.82 -16.99 -0.09
N GLU A 92 -28.84 -16.20 0.29
CA GLU A 92 -28.80 -15.43 1.52
C GLU A 92 -29.19 -13.96 1.30
N ASN A 93 -29.49 -13.24 2.38
CA ASN A 93 -29.93 -11.85 2.30
C ASN A 93 -28.78 -10.92 1.90
N PRO A 94 -28.78 -10.32 0.69
CA PRO A 94 -27.70 -9.45 0.23
C PRO A 94 -27.57 -8.13 1.01
N ALA A 95 -28.58 -7.74 1.80
CA ALA A 95 -28.49 -6.56 2.67
C ALA A 95 -27.43 -6.69 3.77
N LEU A 96 -26.94 -7.89 4.05
CA LEU A 96 -25.85 -8.14 5.00
C LEU A 96 -24.45 -7.93 4.42
N VAL A 97 -24.31 -7.75 3.10
CA VAL A 97 -22.99 -7.64 2.45
C VAL A 97 -22.19 -6.45 2.96
N ASP A 98 -22.81 -5.29 3.15
CA ASP A 98 -22.10 -4.10 3.63
C ASP A 98 -21.59 -4.28 5.07
N GLU A 99 -22.34 -4.96 5.92
CA GLU A 99 -21.88 -5.30 7.27
C GLU A 99 -20.73 -6.33 7.23
N ALA A 100 -20.82 -7.34 6.35
CA ALA A 100 -19.73 -8.30 6.15
C ALA A 100 -18.42 -7.60 5.68
N VAL A 101 -18.52 -6.66 4.76
CA VAL A 101 -17.36 -5.83 4.33
C VAL A 101 -16.80 -5.04 5.50
N LYS A 102 -17.65 -4.42 6.32
CA LYS A 102 -17.23 -3.65 7.51
C LYS A 102 -16.49 -4.54 8.53
N GLN A 103 -16.97 -5.76 8.78
CA GLN A 103 -16.28 -6.71 9.67
C GLN A 103 -14.87 -7.03 9.17
N PHE A 104 -14.71 -7.23 7.87
CA PHE A 104 -13.39 -7.40 7.27
C PHE A 104 -12.50 -6.15 7.47
N LEU A 105 -13.02 -4.94 7.21
CA LEU A 105 -12.25 -3.69 7.31
C LEU A 105 -11.79 -3.42 8.75
N VAL A 106 -12.64 -3.68 9.74
CA VAL A 106 -12.25 -3.57 11.15
C VAL A 106 -11.09 -4.51 11.48
N ALA A 107 -11.15 -5.75 11.00
CA ALA A 107 -10.09 -6.73 11.23
C ALA A 107 -8.80 -6.41 10.46
N ARG A 108 -8.93 -5.92 9.21
CA ARG A 108 -7.82 -5.54 8.34
C ARG A 108 -6.99 -4.38 8.91
N ASN A 109 -7.56 -3.53 9.71
CA ASN A 109 -6.85 -2.43 10.36
C ASN A 109 -6.12 -2.83 11.67
N ARG A 110 -6.16 -4.10 12.06
CA ARG A 110 -5.39 -4.62 13.19
C ARG A 110 -3.96 -4.98 12.76
N VAL A 111 -3.21 -3.98 12.34
CA VAL A 111 -1.83 -4.14 11.89
C VAL A 111 -0.86 -3.97 13.06
N ILE A 112 0.32 -4.59 12.95
CA ILE A 112 1.45 -4.37 13.85
C ILE A 112 2.61 -3.91 12.95
N PRO A 113 3.02 -2.63 13.04
CA PRO A 113 4.18 -2.13 12.31
C PRO A 113 5.45 -2.92 12.66
N TYR A 114 6.40 -2.99 11.73
CA TYR A 114 7.73 -3.49 12.06
C TYR A 114 8.38 -2.61 13.13
N ASP A 115 9.23 -3.19 13.96
CA ASP A 115 9.82 -2.52 15.14
C ASP A 115 10.65 -1.27 14.79
N ASP A 116 11.22 -1.23 13.58
CA ASP A 116 12.02 -0.14 13.05
C ASP A 116 11.21 1.05 12.50
N VAL A 117 9.90 0.87 12.28
CA VAL A 117 9.07 1.86 11.58
C VAL A 117 8.81 3.10 12.44
N LEU A 118 8.33 2.92 13.67
CA LEU A 118 7.97 4.07 14.52
C LEU A 118 9.20 4.96 14.87
N PRO A 119 10.35 4.39 15.27
CA PRO A 119 11.57 5.18 15.47
C PRO A 119 12.02 5.91 14.18
N GLY A 120 11.94 5.23 13.04
CA GLY A 120 12.32 5.81 11.75
C GLY A 120 11.39 6.96 11.32
N LEU A 121 10.07 6.80 11.43
CA LEU A 121 9.11 7.88 11.16
C LEU A 121 9.36 9.09 12.08
N ALA A 122 9.59 8.87 13.37
CA ALA A 122 9.88 9.94 14.32
C ALA A 122 11.15 10.73 13.95
N TRP A 123 12.19 10.05 13.45
CA TRP A 123 13.42 10.70 12.97
C TRP A 123 13.15 11.54 11.71
N MET A 124 12.41 10.97 10.75
CA MET A 124 12.11 11.61 9.47
C MET A 124 11.21 12.83 9.61
N GLN A 125 10.20 12.79 10.49
CA GLN A 125 9.30 13.92 10.75
C GLN A 125 9.99 15.19 11.23
N GLN A 126 11.17 15.08 11.81
CA GLN A 126 11.96 16.23 12.26
C GLN A 126 12.73 16.91 11.13
N ARG A 127 12.81 16.27 9.94
CA ARG A 127 13.70 16.67 8.84
C ARG A 127 12.99 16.80 7.51
N LEU A 128 11.92 16.03 7.32
CA LEU A 128 11.21 15.88 6.05
C LEU A 128 9.70 15.99 6.27
N LEU A 129 8.98 16.39 5.22
CA LEU A 129 7.54 16.22 5.16
C LEU A 129 7.24 14.75 4.86
N VAL A 130 6.46 14.11 5.72
CA VAL A 130 6.14 12.68 5.59
C VAL A 130 4.72 12.52 5.08
N GLY A 131 4.53 11.69 4.05
CA GLY A 131 3.23 11.34 3.48
C GLY A 131 3.11 9.86 3.18
N SER A 132 1.92 9.41 2.78
CA SER A 132 1.69 8.05 2.30
C SER A 132 0.81 8.02 1.05
N ILE A 133 1.03 7.00 0.20
CA ILE A 133 0.20 6.69 -0.97
C ILE A 133 0.02 5.19 -1.04
N SER A 134 -1.22 4.70 -0.95
CA SER A 134 -1.50 3.26 -0.94
C SER A 134 -2.58 2.87 -1.95
N ASN A 135 -2.38 1.70 -2.58
CA ASN A 135 -3.43 1.03 -3.34
C ASN A 135 -4.37 0.20 -2.42
N GLY A 136 -3.95 0.01 -1.17
CA GLY A 136 -4.72 -0.68 -0.15
C GLY A 136 -5.80 0.21 0.48
N ASN A 137 -6.45 -0.34 1.48
CA ASN A 137 -7.53 0.28 2.21
C ASN A 137 -7.27 0.35 3.72
N ALA A 138 -6.00 0.61 4.08
CA ALA A 138 -5.62 0.89 5.46
C ALA A 138 -6.17 2.26 5.89
N ASP A 139 -6.76 2.28 7.08
CA ASP A 139 -7.21 3.50 7.73
C ASP A 139 -6.20 3.88 8.83
N LEU A 140 -5.40 4.89 8.56
CA LEU A 140 -4.34 5.31 9.47
C LEU A 140 -4.86 5.91 10.79
N GLU A 141 -6.09 6.45 10.81
CA GLU A 141 -6.73 6.91 12.05
C GLU A 141 -7.08 5.72 12.95
N ILE A 142 -7.72 4.69 12.38
CA ILE A 142 -8.08 3.47 13.11
C ILE A 142 -6.82 2.73 13.58
N ILE A 143 -5.77 2.70 12.75
CA ILE A 143 -4.48 2.08 13.08
C ILE A 143 -3.73 2.89 14.16
N GLY A 144 -4.00 4.18 14.31
CA GLY A 144 -3.32 5.06 15.25
C GLY A 144 -1.99 5.59 14.74
N LEU A 145 -1.81 5.72 13.42
CA LEU A 145 -0.59 6.21 12.79
C LEU A 145 -0.78 7.52 12.01
N ALA A 146 -2.00 8.05 11.92
CA ALA A 146 -2.31 9.25 11.11
C ALA A 146 -1.45 10.46 11.49
N GLN A 147 -1.10 10.62 12.77
CA GLN A 147 -0.25 11.72 13.28
C GLN A 147 1.17 11.72 12.70
N HIS A 148 1.60 10.61 12.09
CA HIS A 148 2.92 10.52 11.47
C HIS A 148 2.95 11.06 10.04
N PHE A 149 1.79 11.32 9.44
CA PHE A 149 1.69 11.69 8.03
C PHE A 149 1.00 13.06 7.85
N ARG A 150 1.64 13.94 7.07
CA ARG A 150 1.04 15.23 6.68
C ARG A 150 -0.06 15.06 5.65
N VAL A 151 0.06 14.03 4.83
CA VAL A 151 -0.92 13.64 3.81
C VAL A 151 -0.94 12.13 3.71
N SER A 152 -2.12 11.56 3.51
CA SER A 152 -2.33 10.16 3.18
C SER A 152 -3.28 10.09 1.99
N ILE A 153 -2.90 9.40 0.92
CA ILE A 153 -3.72 9.25 -0.29
C ILE A 153 -3.99 7.78 -0.52
N ALA A 154 -5.26 7.41 -0.46
CA ALA A 154 -5.74 6.08 -0.85
C ALA A 154 -6.20 6.10 -2.32
N ALA A 155 -5.83 5.10 -3.10
CA ALA A 155 -6.24 4.99 -4.51
C ALA A 155 -7.77 4.97 -4.67
N SER A 156 -8.49 4.35 -3.73
CA SER A 156 -9.96 4.29 -3.72
C SER A 156 -10.62 5.66 -3.59
N GLU A 157 -9.98 6.62 -2.93
CA GLU A 157 -10.47 8.00 -2.76
C GLU A 157 -10.01 8.90 -3.91
N PHE A 158 -8.76 8.71 -4.34
CA PHE A 158 -8.17 9.47 -5.44
C PHE A 158 -8.75 9.10 -6.82
N GLY A 159 -9.25 7.87 -6.96
CA GLY A 159 -9.83 7.34 -8.19
C GLY A 159 -8.83 6.77 -9.19
N VAL A 160 -7.53 6.83 -8.90
CA VAL A 160 -6.45 6.27 -9.73
C VAL A 160 -5.41 5.61 -8.83
N ALA A 161 -4.99 4.39 -9.21
CA ALA A 161 -4.02 3.59 -8.44
C ALA A 161 -2.58 3.77 -8.94
N LYS A 162 -1.60 3.49 -8.10
CA LYS A 162 -0.22 3.21 -8.51
C LYS A 162 -0.22 2.07 -9.54
N PRO A 163 0.61 2.10 -10.58
CA PRO A 163 1.78 2.95 -10.79
C PRO A 163 1.49 4.25 -11.59
N HIS A 164 0.25 4.68 -11.73
CA HIS A 164 -0.08 5.86 -12.52
C HIS A 164 0.54 7.11 -11.89
N ALA A 165 1.28 7.92 -12.69
CA ALA A 165 2.04 9.06 -12.19
C ALA A 165 1.19 10.09 -11.43
N SER A 166 -0.11 10.25 -11.75
CA SER A 166 -0.97 11.27 -11.16
C SER A 166 -1.11 11.14 -9.64
N ILE A 167 -1.14 9.92 -9.08
CA ILE A 167 -1.30 9.72 -7.64
C ILE A 167 -0.04 10.16 -6.88
N PHE A 168 1.14 9.93 -7.44
CA PHE A 168 2.42 10.39 -6.88
C PHE A 168 2.55 11.92 -6.95
N LEU A 169 2.17 12.51 -8.10
CA LEU A 169 2.16 13.96 -8.29
C LEU A 169 1.17 14.63 -7.33
N ALA A 170 0.03 14.01 -7.05
CA ALA A 170 -0.93 14.49 -6.05
C ALA A 170 -0.30 14.52 -4.64
N GLY A 171 0.46 13.48 -4.27
CA GLY A 171 1.20 13.44 -3.01
C GLY A 171 2.23 14.56 -2.90
N CYS A 172 3.03 14.78 -3.94
CA CYS A 172 3.99 15.88 -4.02
C CYS A 172 3.29 17.25 -3.91
N THR A 173 2.18 17.44 -4.64
CA THR A 173 1.40 18.67 -4.62
C THR A 173 0.83 18.95 -3.23
N ALA A 174 0.27 17.94 -2.56
CA ALA A 174 -0.30 18.07 -1.23
C ALA A 174 0.77 18.42 -0.17
N LEU A 175 2.02 17.98 -0.38
CA LEU A 175 3.17 18.34 0.46
C LEU A 175 3.85 19.65 0.04
N GLY A 176 3.47 20.25 -1.09
CA GLY A 176 4.06 21.50 -1.58
C GLY A 176 5.50 21.36 -2.09
N VAL A 177 5.87 20.19 -2.64
CA VAL A 177 7.21 19.88 -3.16
C VAL A 177 7.18 19.50 -4.63
N ALA A 178 8.29 19.72 -5.33
CA ALA A 178 8.46 19.19 -6.68
C ALA A 178 8.81 17.68 -6.61
N PRO A 179 8.45 16.88 -7.64
CA PRO A 179 8.73 15.43 -7.62
C PRO A 179 10.20 15.07 -7.36
N HIS A 180 11.15 15.81 -7.95
CA HIS A 180 12.58 15.58 -7.77
C HIS A 180 13.10 15.94 -6.36
N GLU A 181 12.30 16.64 -5.54
CA GLU A 181 12.56 16.95 -4.14
C GLU A 181 11.93 15.91 -3.19
N ALA A 182 11.27 14.90 -3.74
CA ALA A 182 10.60 13.86 -2.97
C ALA A 182 11.24 12.48 -3.21
N VAL A 183 11.21 11.66 -2.17
CA VAL A 183 11.57 10.25 -2.20
C VAL A 183 10.29 9.44 -1.97
N TYR A 184 10.10 8.40 -2.75
CA TYR A 184 9.07 7.39 -2.51
C TYR A 184 9.69 6.09 -2.01
N VAL A 185 9.07 5.45 -1.04
CA VAL A 185 9.54 4.19 -0.45
C VAL A 185 8.40 3.17 -0.49
N GLY A 186 8.65 2.02 -1.11
CA GLY A 186 7.65 0.94 -1.19
C GLY A 186 8.28 -0.41 -1.48
N ASP A 187 7.50 -1.49 -1.32
CA ASP A 187 7.96 -2.86 -1.45
C ASP A 187 7.76 -3.46 -2.86
N ASP A 188 6.93 -2.84 -3.69
CA ASP A 188 6.62 -3.33 -5.03
C ASP A 188 7.44 -2.62 -6.11
N LEU A 189 8.18 -3.42 -6.91
CA LEU A 189 9.04 -2.86 -7.97
C LEU A 189 8.25 -2.16 -9.09
N TYR A 190 7.05 -2.65 -9.41
CA TYR A 190 6.25 -2.09 -10.48
C TYR A 190 5.35 -0.95 -9.98
N PHE A 191 4.57 -1.22 -8.94
CA PHE A 191 3.62 -0.22 -8.45
C PHE A 191 4.32 0.96 -7.76
N ASP A 192 5.39 0.72 -6.99
CA ASP A 192 6.05 1.75 -6.20
C ASP A 192 7.27 2.33 -6.92
N VAL A 193 8.26 1.48 -7.23
CA VAL A 193 9.55 1.99 -7.75
C VAL A 193 9.36 2.57 -9.15
N THR A 194 8.85 1.76 -10.10
CA THR A 194 8.64 2.22 -11.47
C THR A 194 7.62 3.36 -11.54
N GLY A 195 6.55 3.29 -10.72
CA GLY A 195 5.54 4.34 -10.68
C GLY A 195 6.08 5.69 -10.19
N ALA A 196 6.82 5.70 -9.09
CA ALA A 196 7.41 6.90 -8.52
C ALA A 196 8.50 7.51 -9.45
N GLN A 197 9.37 6.67 -10.01
CA GLN A 197 10.37 7.12 -10.98
C GLN A 197 9.72 7.69 -12.25
N GLY A 198 8.62 7.07 -12.72
CA GLY A 198 7.81 7.59 -13.82
C GLY A 198 7.15 8.95 -13.53
N ALA A 199 6.94 9.29 -12.26
CA ALA A 199 6.48 10.61 -11.82
C ALA A 199 7.62 11.61 -11.59
N GLY A 200 8.87 11.22 -11.75
CA GLY A 200 10.06 12.06 -11.58
C GLY A 200 10.56 12.15 -10.12
N MET A 201 10.15 11.22 -9.27
CA MET A 201 10.64 11.07 -7.90
C MET A 201 11.86 10.14 -7.86
N ARG A 202 12.66 10.21 -6.81
CA ARG A 202 13.55 9.11 -6.43
C ARG A 202 12.73 8.01 -5.76
N ALA A 203 13.10 6.75 -5.99
CA ALA A 203 12.38 5.61 -5.46
C ALA A 203 13.33 4.64 -4.74
N VAL A 204 13.02 4.37 -3.48
CA VAL A 204 13.70 3.37 -2.66
C VAL A 204 12.86 2.10 -2.60
N TRP A 205 13.47 0.98 -2.95
CA TRP A 205 12.81 -0.31 -2.79
C TRP A 205 13.02 -0.85 -1.37
N MET A 206 11.91 -0.98 -0.63
CA MET A 206 11.91 -1.60 0.70
C MET A 206 11.86 -3.12 0.56
N ASN A 207 13.03 -3.73 0.46
CA ASN A 207 13.20 -5.17 0.21
C ASN A 207 13.33 -5.98 1.51
N ARG A 208 12.32 -5.96 2.34
CA ARG A 208 12.31 -6.66 3.65
C ARG A 208 12.51 -8.18 3.55
N LYS A 209 12.26 -8.77 2.38
CA LYS A 209 12.37 -10.21 2.13
C LYS A 209 13.74 -10.64 1.56
N GLY A 210 14.63 -9.69 1.27
CA GLY A 210 15.97 -9.96 0.71
C GLY A 210 15.93 -10.61 -0.68
N SER A 211 14.98 -10.19 -1.53
CA SER A 211 14.78 -10.76 -2.87
C SER A 211 15.70 -10.09 -3.90
N ASP A 212 16.12 -10.83 -4.93
CA ASP A 212 16.83 -10.30 -6.10
C ASP A 212 15.89 -10.00 -7.28
N ALA A 213 14.59 -9.83 -7.02
CA ALA A 213 13.55 -9.66 -8.05
C ALA A 213 13.81 -8.43 -8.96
N HIS A 214 14.48 -7.36 -8.47
CA HIS A 214 14.82 -6.17 -9.24
C HIS A 214 15.73 -6.49 -10.44
N LEU A 215 16.63 -7.48 -10.31
CA LEU A 215 17.52 -7.91 -11.39
C LEU A 215 16.73 -8.57 -12.52
N ALA A 216 15.78 -9.44 -12.19
CA ALA A 216 14.93 -10.11 -13.16
C ALA A 216 13.93 -9.15 -13.82
N ALA A 217 13.44 -8.16 -13.08
CA ALA A 217 12.50 -7.15 -13.58
C ALA A 217 13.19 -6.04 -14.39
N GLY A 218 14.53 -5.92 -14.33
CA GLY A 218 15.28 -4.85 -14.97
C GLY A 218 14.99 -3.46 -14.36
N VAL A 219 14.47 -3.41 -13.12
CA VAL A 219 14.17 -2.19 -12.39
C VAL A 219 15.38 -1.78 -11.57
N GLN A 220 15.75 -0.50 -11.65
CA GLN A 220 16.88 0.06 -10.89
C GLN A 220 16.35 1.11 -9.89
N PRO A 221 16.09 0.72 -8.63
CA PRO A 221 15.78 1.66 -7.58
C PRO A 221 16.96 2.62 -7.29
N ASP A 222 16.70 3.81 -6.80
CA ASP A 222 17.74 4.75 -6.36
C ASP A 222 18.47 4.24 -5.11
N ALA A 223 17.79 3.44 -4.28
CA ALA A 223 18.37 2.62 -3.22
C ALA A 223 17.55 1.36 -2.97
N ILE A 224 18.18 0.35 -2.37
CA ILE A 224 17.54 -0.88 -1.88
C ILE A 224 17.83 -0.93 -0.39
N CYS A 225 16.77 -1.00 0.43
CA CYS A 225 16.88 -1.04 1.87
C CYS A 225 16.08 -2.24 2.41
N ALA A 226 16.68 -3.03 3.28
CA ALA A 226 16.01 -4.17 3.92
C ALA A 226 15.10 -3.73 5.09
N ASN A 227 15.35 -2.55 5.66
CA ASN A 227 14.67 -2.02 6.84
C ASN A 227 14.81 -0.50 6.91
N PHE A 228 14.18 0.10 7.92
CA PHE A 228 14.23 1.55 8.14
C PHE A 228 15.62 2.02 8.62
N ASP A 229 16.41 1.19 9.28
CA ASP A 229 17.77 1.59 9.69
C ASP A 229 18.65 1.84 8.45
N GLU A 230 18.57 0.97 7.44
CA GLU A 230 19.28 1.17 6.17
C GLU A 230 18.72 2.37 5.39
N LEU A 231 17.39 2.57 5.42
CA LEU A 231 16.76 3.75 4.82
C LEU A 231 17.27 5.04 5.47
N LEU A 232 17.37 5.08 6.80
CA LEU A 232 17.87 6.25 7.52
C LEU A 232 19.34 6.55 7.19
N LEU A 233 20.19 5.52 7.10
CA LEU A 233 21.57 5.69 6.69
C LEU A 233 21.68 6.29 5.28
N TRP A 234 20.89 5.79 4.34
CA TRP A 234 20.83 6.32 2.99
C TRP A 234 20.34 7.77 2.97
N LEU A 235 19.25 8.09 3.71
CA LEU A 235 18.69 9.44 3.79
C LEU A 235 19.67 10.44 4.41
N GLN A 236 20.44 10.06 5.42
CA GLN A 236 21.48 10.93 6.02
C GLN A 236 22.47 11.40 4.95
N GLY A 237 22.98 10.49 4.12
CA GLY A 237 23.85 10.86 3.00
C GLY A 237 23.19 11.76 1.95
N GLN A 238 21.86 11.73 1.83
CA GLN A 238 21.12 12.60 0.87
C GLN A 238 20.81 14.00 1.46
N LEU A 239 20.91 14.17 2.77
CA LEU A 239 20.59 15.43 3.46
C LEU A 239 21.84 16.26 3.79
N GLU A 240 23.03 15.62 3.78
CA GLU A 240 24.31 16.26 4.09
C GLU A 240 25.01 16.88 2.86
N ASP A 241 24.57 16.56 1.63
CA ASP A 241 25.07 17.10 0.36
C ASP A 241 24.28 18.37 -0.06
#